data_e5388ea64558ea4088999cbeb5d6d17e
#
_entry.id   e5388ea64558ea4088999cbeb5d6d17e
#
_cell.length_a   1.000
_cell.length_b   1.000
_cell.length_c   1.000
_cell.angle_alpha   90.00
_cell.angle_beta   90.00
_cell.angle_gamma   90.00
#
_symmetry.space_group_name_H-M   'P 1'
#
loop_
_entity.id
_entity.type
_entity.pdbx_description
1 polymer ?
#
loop_
_entity_poly.entity_id
_entity_poly.type
_entity_poly.pdbx_seq_one_letter_code
_entity_poly.pdbx_strand_id
1 'polypeptide(L)'
;MIDNPLGEIVEAGTTAFIAQCLEVPREIVPKLYDPPPFGAFVKIGRPAPVPSLPTLGAAEPAASDEEDDPFALPLSSPVPAPASSNLPAAVYALVYGATTSSLEPNRRPSALGFADEDEMRRQQPQIFELLRTEFSGMLVAYSAGDGSALKRHLPPRPPRIHSRVYACTEAETQMLTSDLSFLRTILLPSGGALAGVPADELAAACLRQARAAQDHDPGFLLRAGRALALLLADDYDRLQAILRSIAE
;
A
#
# COMPACT_ATOMS: atom_id res chain seq x y z
N MET A 1 -12.92 -13.93 -4.61
CA MET A 1 -13.13 -12.46 -4.60
C MET A 1 -11.92 -11.85 -5.29
N ILE A 2 -12.09 -11.11 -6.37
CA ILE A 2 -10.99 -10.40 -7.01
C ILE A 2 -10.69 -9.23 -6.05
N ASP A 3 -9.52 -9.25 -5.41
CA ASP A 3 -9.10 -8.16 -4.52
C ASP A 3 -9.00 -6.90 -5.37
N ASN A 4 -9.90 -5.97 -5.13
CA ASN A 4 -9.90 -4.69 -5.85
C ASN A 4 -8.75 -3.84 -5.30
N PRO A 5 -7.82 -3.34 -6.13
CA PRO A 5 -6.74 -2.52 -5.66
C PRO A 5 -7.27 -1.18 -5.10
N LEU A 6 -6.76 -0.77 -3.95
CA LEU A 6 -7.09 0.51 -3.31
C LEU A 6 -6.45 1.69 -4.02
N GLY A 7 -5.24 1.48 -4.55
CA GLY A 7 -4.47 2.55 -5.16
C GLY A 7 -3.29 2.05 -5.99
N GLU A 8 -2.60 3.00 -6.58
CA GLU A 8 -1.39 2.81 -7.36
C GLU A 8 -0.28 3.71 -6.85
N ILE A 9 0.92 3.18 -6.68
CA ILE A 9 2.07 3.93 -6.16
C ILE A 9 2.49 4.99 -7.17
N VAL A 10 2.51 6.24 -6.73
CA VAL A 10 2.95 7.41 -7.50
C VAL A 10 4.30 7.96 -7.02
N GLU A 11 4.66 7.68 -5.76
CA GLU A 11 5.97 8.02 -5.20
C GLU A 11 6.46 6.86 -4.32
N ALA A 12 7.73 6.48 -4.45
CA ALA A 12 8.30 5.35 -3.72
C ALA A 12 9.66 5.71 -3.10
N GLY A 13 9.75 5.52 -1.79
CA GLY A 13 10.97 5.64 -1.00
C GLY A 13 11.36 4.32 -0.33
N THR A 14 12.51 4.33 0.35
CA THR A 14 13.02 3.16 1.07
C THR A 14 12.24 2.86 2.35
N THR A 15 11.60 3.86 2.94
CA THR A 15 10.87 3.74 4.21
C THR A 15 9.37 3.93 4.05
N ALA A 16 8.93 4.65 3.01
CA ALA A 16 7.54 5.00 2.78
C ALA A 16 7.24 5.16 1.29
N PHE A 17 5.96 5.20 0.96
CA PHE A 17 5.44 5.48 -0.37
C PHE A 17 4.21 6.38 -0.30
N ILE A 18 3.86 6.97 -1.44
CA ILE A 18 2.56 7.61 -1.66
C ILE A 18 1.85 6.85 -2.78
N ALA A 19 0.59 6.54 -2.57
CA ALA A 19 -0.27 5.94 -3.57
C ALA A 19 -1.50 6.81 -3.82
N GLN A 20 -1.88 6.93 -5.08
CA GLN A 20 -3.12 7.57 -5.48
C GLN A 20 -4.23 6.52 -5.49
N CYS A 21 -5.38 6.85 -4.87
CA CYS A 21 -6.55 6.00 -4.90
C CYS A 21 -7.04 5.80 -6.34
N LEU A 22 -7.47 4.58 -6.66
CA LEU A 22 -7.99 4.26 -7.98
C LEU A 22 -9.48 4.56 -8.04
N GLU A 23 -9.91 5.05 -9.19
CA GLU A 23 -11.34 5.20 -9.47
C GLU A 23 -12.03 3.83 -9.45
N VAL A 24 -13.08 3.72 -8.65
CA VAL A 24 -14.00 2.58 -8.76
C VAL A 24 -14.83 2.79 -10.04
N PRO A 25 -15.00 1.79 -10.90
CA PRO A 25 -15.82 1.92 -12.10
C PRO A 25 -17.20 2.49 -11.77
N ARG A 26 -17.67 3.46 -12.53
CA ARG A 26 -18.87 4.26 -12.32
C ARG A 26 -20.19 3.49 -12.15
N GLU A 27 -20.20 2.20 -12.42
CA GLU A 27 -21.38 1.34 -12.28
C GLU A 27 -21.73 0.97 -10.84
N ILE A 28 -20.81 1.17 -9.90
CA ILE A 28 -20.99 0.84 -8.49
C ILE A 28 -20.95 2.15 -7.70
N VAL A 29 -22.07 2.87 -7.65
CA VAL A 29 -22.29 4.08 -6.85
C VAL A 29 -21.07 5.01 -6.77
N PRO A 30 -21.15 6.31 -7.11
CA PRO A 30 -20.04 7.23 -7.02
C PRO A 30 -19.62 7.40 -5.56
N LYS A 31 -18.93 6.44 -4.98
CA LYS A 31 -18.23 6.64 -3.73
C LYS A 31 -17.04 7.53 -4.04
N LEU A 32 -16.99 8.64 -3.34
CA LEU A 32 -15.77 9.41 -3.18
C LEU A 32 -14.65 8.40 -2.87
N TYR A 33 -13.48 8.58 -3.47
CA TYR A 33 -12.31 7.75 -3.23
C TYR A 33 -12.04 7.63 -1.73
N ASP A 34 -12.49 6.57 -1.10
CA ASP A 34 -12.22 6.32 0.30
C ASP A 34 -10.78 5.78 0.40
N PRO A 35 -9.84 6.56 0.94
CA PRO A 35 -8.51 6.05 1.22
C PRO A 35 -8.61 4.95 2.28
N PRO A 36 -7.64 4.04 2.33
CA PRO A 36 -7.59 3.07 3.41
C PRO A 36 -7.54 3.80 4.76
N PRO A 37 -8.20 3.25 5.81
CA PRO A 37 -8.25 3.88 7.13
C PRO A 37 -6.85 4.17 7.70
N PHE A 38 -6.74 5.23 8.49
CA PHE A 38 -5.55 5.53 9.27
C PHE A 38 -5.22 4.35 10.19
N GLY A 39 -3.98 3.89 10.18
CA GLY A 39 -3.54 2.70 10.92
C GLY A 39 -3.87 1.35 10.25
N ALA A 40 -4.43 1.34 9.04
CA ALA A 40 -4.68 0.11 8.32
C ALA A 40 -3.40 -0.49 7.71
N PHE A 41 -3.34 -1.83 7.66
CA PHE A 41 -2.30 -2.52 6.93
C PHE A 41 -2.68 -2.71 5.47
N VAL A 42 -1.73 -2.45 4.60
CA VAL A 42 -1.87 -2.62 3.15
C VAL A 42 -0.73 -3.47 2.60
N LYS A 43 -1.01 -4.13 1.49
CA LYS A 43 -0.08 -4.96 0.75
C LYS A 43 0.20 -4.35 -0.61
N ILE A 44 1.47 -4.23 -0.96
CA ILE A 44 1.91 -3.87 -2.30
C ILE A 44 2.19 -5.17 -3.04
N GLY A 45 1.35 -5.45 -4.02
CA GLY A 45 1.48 -6.62 -4.86
C GLY A 45 2.45 -6.39 -6.01
N ARG A 46 3.11 -7.47 -6.46
CA ARG A 46 3.73 -7.48 -7.76
C ARG A 46 2.60 -7.40 -8.80
N PRO A 47 2.67 -6.54 -9.85
CA PRO A 47 1.74 -6.65 -10.94
C PRO A 47 1.77 -8.10 -11.44
N ALA A 48 0.59 -8.72 -11.59
CA ALA A 48 0.50 -10.06 -12.14
C ALA A 48 1.34 -10.10 -13.42
N PRO A 49 2.14 -11.17 -13.67
CA PRO A 49 2.84 -11.28 -14.93
C PRO A 49 1.78 -11.11 -16.02
N VAL A 50 1.99 -10.13 -16.89
CA VAL A 50 1.15 -9.96 -18.08
C VAL A 50 1.18 -11.32 -18.76
N PRO A 51 0.02 -11.99 -18.97
CA PRO A 51 0.03 -13.24 -19.71
C PRO A 51 0.74 -12.91 -21.03
N SER A 52 1.88 -13.58 -21.26
CA SER A 52 2.57 -13.48 -22.55
C SER A 52 1.50 -13.74 -23.60
N LEU A 53 1.21 -12.74 -24.43
CA LEU A 53 0.38 -12.93 -25.61
C LEU A 53 0.86 -14.24 -26.24
N PRO A 54 -0.02 -15.19 -26.54
CA PRO A 54 0.38 -16.37 -27.27
C PRO A 54 1.11 -15.85 -28.52
N THR A 55 2.36 -16.17 -28.63
CA THR A 55 3.12 -15.92 -29.85
C THR A 55 2.29 -16.57 -30.94
N LEU A 56 1.60 -15.74 -31.75
CA LEU A 56 0.88 -16.23 -32.93
C LEU A 56 1.91 -17.02 -33.71
N GLY A 57 1.63 -18.31 -33.84
CA GLY A 57 2.44 -19.39 -34.34
C GLY A 57 3.67 -18.94 -35.11
N ALA A 58 4.83 -19.35 -34.63
CA ALA A 58 5.98 -19.49 -35.51
C ALA A 58 5.53 -20.41 -36.66
N ALA A 59 5.10 -19.81 -37.77
CA ALA A 59 5.05 -20.52 -39.03
C ALA A 59 6.47 -21.03 -39.24
N GLU A 60 6.61 -22.33 -39.40
CA GLU A 60 7.88 -22.95 -39.83
C GLU A 60 8.37 -22.16 -41.07
N PRO A 61 9.61 -21.67 -41.07
CA PRO A 61 10.14 -21.05 -42.25
C PRO A 61 10.25 -22.12 -43.34
N ALA A 62 9.37 -22.01 -44.36
CA ALA A 62 9.62 -22.67 -45.61
C ALA A 62 11.00 -22.19 -46.10
N ALA A 63 11.84 -23.14 -46.38
CA ALA A 63 13.17 -22.90 -46.99
C ALA A 63 13.01 -22.01 -48.23
N SER A 64 13.52 -20.81 -48.14
CA SER A 64 13.71 -19.93 -49.31
C SER A 64 15.05 -19.25 -49.18
N ASP A 65 15.79 -19.38 -50.25
CA ASP A 65 17.15 -18.98 -50.55
C ASP A 65 17.64 -17.72 -49.85
N GLU A 66 18.81 -17.86 -49.22
CA GLU A 66 19.59 -16.81 -48.59
C GLU A 66 20.06 -15.80 -49.66
N GLU A 67 19.47 -14.62 -49.69
CA GLU A 67 20.18 -13.44 -50.14
C GLU A 67 20.83 -12.78 -48.91
N ASP A 68 22.17 -12.75 -48.93
CA ASP A 68 23.01 -12.09 -47.94
C ASP A 68 22.64 -10.59 -47.82
N ASP A 69 21.85 -10.21 -46.82
CA ASP A 69 21.65 -8.81 -46.48
C ASP A 69 22.78 -8.36 -45.52
N PRO A 70 23.74 -7.53 -45.99
CA PRO A 70 24.86 -7.10 -45.16
C PRO A 70 24.48 -6.15 -44.02
N PHE A 71 23.21 -5.81 -43.85
CA PHE A 71 22.67 -4.98 -42.78
C PHE A 71 21.77 -5.75 -41.82
N ALA A 72 21.63 -7.05 -41.96
CA ALA A 72 20.90 -7.87 -40.99
C ALA A 72 21.63 -7.83 -39.65
N LEU A 73 21.17 -6.98 -38.74
CA LEU A 73 21.59 -7.03 -37.35
C LEU A 73 21.18 -8.40 -36.75
N PRO A 74 22.07 -9.09 -36.03
CA PRO A 74 21.72 -10.38 -35.40
C PRO A 74 20.72 -10.14 -34.29
N LEU A 75 19.43 -10.20 -34.60
CA LEU A 75 18.29 -10.04 -33.68
C LEU A 75 17.93 -11.34 -32.95
N SER A 76 18.86 -12.20 -32.64
CA SER A 76 18.54 -13.44 -31.96
C SER A 76 19.65 -13.95 -31.05
N SER A 77 20.08 -13.10 -30.12
CA SER A 77 20.51 -13.66 -28.84
C SER A 77 19.29 -13.65 -27.94
N PRO A 78 18.82 -14.79 -27.40
CA PRO A 78 17.83 -14.77 -26.35
C PRO A 78 18.43 -13.95 -25.22
N VAL A 79 17.87 -12.76 -24.97
CA VAL A 79 18.21 -11.98 -23.80
C VAL A 79 17.99 -12.94 -22.63
N PRO A 80 19.03 -13.32 -21.85
CA PRO A 80 18.84 -14.20 -20.73
C PRO A 80 17.75 -13.58 -19.85
N ALA A 81 16.69 -14.32 -19.60
CA ALA A 81 15.62 -13.87 -18.70
C ALA A 81 16.32 -13.33 -17.45
N PRO A 82 16.01 -12.11 -16.98
CA PRO A 82 16.70 -11.53 -15.84
C PRO A 82 16.64 -12.53 -14.71
N ALA A 83 17.80 -13.00 -14.27
CA ALA A 83 17.96 -13.95 -13.19
C ALA A 83 17.04 -13.53 -12.06
N SER A 84 16.22 -14.46 -11.57
CA SER A 84 15.17 -14.34 -10.56
C SER A 84 15.30 -13.04 -9.78
N SER A 85 14.46 -12.08 -10.13
CA SER A 85 14.51 -10.73 -9.55
C SER A 85 14.47 -10.87 -8.03
N ASN A 86 15.51 -10.47 -7.30
CA ASN A 86 15.58 -10.37 -5.84
C ASN A 86 14.55 -9.33 -5.31
N LEU A 87 13.43 -9.21 -6.00
CA LEU A 87 12.31 -8.35 -5.60
C LEU A 87 11.40 -9.12 -4.67
N PRO A 88 10.95 -8.50 -3.58
CA PRO A 88 9.98 -9.12 -2.71
C PRO A 88 8.71 -9.49 -3.49
N ALA A 89 8.08 -10.59 -3.14
CA ALA A 89 6.81 -11.03 -3.72
C ALA A 89 5.66 -10.13 -3.24
N ALA A 90 5.70 -9.72 -1.98
CA ALA A 90 4.80 -8.74 -1.40
C ALA A 90 5.57 -7.86 -0.42
N VAL A 91 5.20 -6.59 -0.37
CA VAL A 91 5.68 -5.63 0.63
C VAL A 91 4.48 -5.17 1.42
N TYR A 92 4.62 -5.10 2.74
CA TYR A 92 3.55 -4.69 3.65
C TYR A 92 3.85 -3.34 4.25
N ALA A 93 2.82 -2.53 4.42
CA ALA A 93 2.95 -1.19 4.93
C ALA A 93 1.78 -0.81 5.86
N LEU A 94 2.00 0.20 6.68
CA LEU A 94 1.03 0.80 7.57
C LEU A 94 0.65 2.18 7.04
N VAL A 95 -0.64 2.44 6.85
CA VAL A 95 -1.17 3.73 6.40
C VAL A 95 -1.09 4.74 7.54
N TYR A 96 -0.41 5.87 7.31
CA TYR A 96 -0.24 6.91 8.31
C TYR A 96 -0.81 8.28 7.91
N GLY A 97 -1.43 8.37 6.75
CA GLY A 97 -2.07 9.61 6.33
C GLY A 97 -2.75 9.48 4.98
N ALA A 98 -3.71 10.35 4.75
CA ALA A 98 -4.37 10.51 3.45
C ALA A 98 -4.69 11.99 3.22
N THR A 99 -4.69 12.40 1.96
CA THR A 99 -4.96 13.79 1.57
C THR A 99 -5.74 13.80 0.27
N THR A 100 -6.83 14.57 0.22
CA THR A 100 -7.54 14.87 -1.02
C THR A 100 -7.18 16.29 -1.46
N SER A 101 -6.75 16.44 -2.70
CA SER A 101 -6.31 17.70 -3.27
C SER A 101 -6.79 17.87 -4.71
N SER A 102 -6.59 19.06 -5.28
CA SER A 102 -6.86 19.29 -6.70
C SER A 102 -5.88 18.50 -7.56
N LEU A 103 -6.38 17.92 -8.64
CA LEU A 103 -5.56 17.33 -9.68
C LEU A 103 -4.68 18.39 -10.39
N GLU A 104 -5.18 19.64 -10.47
CA GLU A 104 -4.42 20.75 -11.06
C GLU A 104 -3.42 21.32 -10.05
N PRO A 105 -2.13 21.42 -10.41
CA PRO A 105 -1.11 22.01 -9.56
C PRO A 105 -1.48 23.46 -9.19
N ASN A 106 -1.26 23.84 -7.93
CA ASN A 106 -1.47 25.20 -7.40
C ASN A 106 -2.93 25.70 -7.41
N ARG A 107 -3.90 24.85 -7.73
CA ARG A 107 -5.31 25.19 -7.62
C ARG A 107 -5.92 24.56 -6.38
N ARG A 108 -6.40 25.39 -5.46
CA ARG A 108 -7.17 24.91 -4.30
C ARG A 108 -8.64 24.81 -4.66
N PRO A 109 -9.33 23.72 -4.28
CA PRO A 109 -10.78 23.68 -4.32
C PRO A 109 -11.36 24.83 -3.47
N SER A 110 -12.41 25.50 -3.96
CA SER A 110 -13.12 26.53 -3.23
C SER A 110 -14.47 26.00 -2.74
N ALA A 111 -14.94 26.55 -1.62
CA ALA A 111 -16.29 26.26 -1.14
C ALA A 111 -17.34 26.75 -2.14
N LEU A 112 -18.30 25.91 -2.50
CA LEU A 112 -19.28 26.18 -3.56
C LEU A 112 -20.66 26.51 -3.00
N GLY A 113 -20.90 26.32 -1.69
CA GLY A 113 -22.13 26.70 -1.02
C GLY A 113 -23.34 25.82 -1.31
N PHE A 114 -23.14 24.59 -1.79
CA PHE A 114 -24.22 23.61 -1.93
C PHE A 114 -24.71 23.12 -0.55
N ALA A 115 -25.97 22.70 -0.48
CA ALA A 115 -26.58 22.25 0.76
C ALA A 115 -25.97 20.92 1.24
N ASP A 116 -25.68 20.03 0.30
CA ASP A 116 -25.04 18.73 0.54
C ASP A 116 -24.20 18.28 -0.66
N GLU A 117 -23.48 17.19 -0.47
CA GLU A 117 -22.60 16.59 -1.49
C GLU A 117 -23.41 15.98 -2.65
N ASP A 118 -24.58 15.42 -2.38
CA ASP A 118 -25.44 14.84 -3.41
C ASP A 118 -26.01 15.90 -4.35
N GLU A 119 -26.34 17.06 -3.84
CA GLU A 119 -26.72 18.20 -4.67
C GLU A 119 -25.55 18.66 -5.54
N MET A 120 -24.34 18.77 -4.96
CA MET A 120 -23.14 19.14 -5.69
C MET A 120 -22.84 18.13 -6.81
N ARG A 121 -22.94 16.84 -6.55
CA ARG A 121 -22.74 15.78 -7.55
C ARG A 121 -23.74 15.85 -8.69
N ARG A 122 -24.98 16.19 -8.40
CA ARG A 122 -26.03 16.33 -9.43
C ARG A 122 -25.84 17.56 -10.29
N GLN A 123 -25.41 18.66 -9.71
CA GLN A 123 -25.31 19.94 -10.42
C GLN A 123 -23.93 20.11 -11.11
N GLN A 124 -22.84 19.63 -10.47
CA GLN A 124 -21.48 19.83 -10.97
C GLN A 124 -20.60 18.57 -10.77
N PRO A 125 -20.93 17.45 -11.41
CA PRO A 125 -20.20 16.19 -11.25
C PRO A 125 -18.71 16.31 -11.63
N GLN A 126 -18.36 17.21 -12.57
CA GLN A 126 -17.00 17.43 -13.04
C GLN A 126 -16.04 17.93 -11.94
N ILE A 127 -16.54 18.49 -10.84
CA ILE A 127 -15.69 18.97 -9.74
C ILE A 127 -14.98 17.80 -9.07
N PHE A 128 -15.68 16.67 -8.94
CA PHE A 128 -15.10 15.46 -8.32
C PHE A 128 -14.02 14.83 -9.23
N GLU A 129 -14.12 14.99 -10.54
CA GLU A 129 -13.11 14.52 -11.50
C GLU A 129 -11.81 15.35 -11.43
N LEU A 130 -11.86 16.54 -10.83
CA LEU A 130 -10.71 17.41 -10.63
C LEU A 130 -10.01 17.18 -9.28
N LEU A 131 -10.47 16.22 -8.49
CA LEU A 131 -9.86 15.85 -7.21
C LEU A 131 -9.06 14.56 -7.34
N ARG A 132 -7.99 14.47 -6.56
CA ARG A 132 -7.25 13.23 -6.35
C ARG A 132 -7.11 12.97 -4.85
N THR A 133 -7.26 11.73 -4.45
CA THR A 133 -7.01 11.28 -3.10
C THR A 133 -5.74 10.44 -3.10
N GLU A 134 -4.80 10.81 -2.27
CA GLU A 134 -3.53 10.10 -2.06
C GLU A 134 -3.45 9.63 -0.63
N PHE A 135 -2.82 8.49 -0.41
CA PHE A 135 -2.51 8.00 0.93
C PHE A 135 -1.04 7.60 1.05
N SER A 136 -0.52 7.77 2.25
CA SER A 136 0.87 7.51 2.56
C SER A 136 1.01 6.26 3.42
N GLY A 137 1.95 5.39 3.08
CA GLY A 137 2.22 4.15 3.80
C GLY A 137 3.68 4.01 4.21
N MET A 138 3.93 3.61 5.45
CA MET A 138 5.24 3.26 5.98
C MET A 138 5.49 1.78 5.79
N LEU A 139 6.63 1.41 5.20
CA LEU A 139 7.00 0.01 4.98
C LEU A 139 7.35 -0.65 6.31
N VAL A 140 6.75 -1.82 6.60
CA VAL A 140 6.95 -2.52 7.89
C VAL A 140 7.49 -3.94 7.72
N ALA A 141 7.22 -4.59 6.60
CA ALA A 141 7.62 -5.98 6.36
C ALA A 141 7.62 -6.32 4.87
N TYR A 142 8.18 -7.45 4.51
CA TYR A 142 8.08 -8.02 3.16
C TYR A 142 8.20 -9.54 3.17
N SER A 143 7.73 -10.18 2.10
CA SER A 143 7.94 -11.61 1.83
C SER A 143 8.78 -11.81 0.58
N ALA A 144 9.63 -12.83 0.55
CA ALA A 144 10.56 -13.08 -0.54
C ALA A 144 9.98 -13.95 -1.68
N GLY A 145 8.74 -14.40 -1.63
CA GLY A 145 8.05 -15.09 -2.73
C GLY A 145 8.40 -16.56 -2.93
N ASP A 146 9.30 -17.08 -2.15
CA ASP A 146 9.78 -18.48 -2.16
C ASP A 146 9.12 -19.34 -1.07
N GLY A 147 8.04 -18.84 -0.46
CA GLY A 147 7.43 -19.45 0.72
C GLY A 147 8.21 -19.17 2.00
N SER A 148 9.22 -18.31 1.96
CA SER A 148 10.00 -17.91 3.13
C SER A 148 9.14 -17.13 4.13
N ALA A 149 9.53 -17.21 5.40
CA ALA A 149 8.88 -16.48 6.48
C ALA A 149 8.88 -14.96 6.22
N LEU A 150 7.83 -14.29 6.72
CA LEU A 150 7.72 -12.83 6.70
C LEU A 150 8.96 -12.19 7.35
N LYS A 151 9.60 -11.28 6.62
CA LYS A 151 10.73 -10.49 7.11
C LYS A 151 10.24 -9.16 7.64
N ARG A 152 10.39 -8.93 8.96
CA ARG A 152 9.90 -7.74 9.68
C ARG A 152 10.93 -6.63 9.74
N HIS A 153 11.47 -6.28 8.60
CA HIS A 153 12.35 -5.15 8.41
C HIS A 153 12.12 -4.56 7.02
N LEU A 154 12.76 -3.44 6.72
CA LEU A 154 12.60 -2.77 5.43
C LEU A 154 13.06 -3.68 4.29
N PRO A 155 12.32 -3.67 3.15
CA PRO A 155 12.75 -4.40 1.97
C PRO A 155 14.07 -3.83 1.44
N PRO A 156 14.91 -4.66 0.77
CA PRO A 156 16.21 -4.23 0.27
C PRO A 156 16.11 -3.19 -0.87
N ARG A 157 14.93 -3.05 -1.46
CA ARG A 157 14.63 -2.06 -2.50
C ARG A 157 13.25 -1.47 -2.27
N PRO A 158 13.03 -0.19 -2.61
CA PRO A 158 11.71 0.41 -2.56
C PRO A 158 10.74 -0.32 -3.51
N PRO A 159 9.44 -0.24 -3.26
CA PRO A 159 8.43 -0.71 -4.20
C PRO A 159 8.54 0.06 -5.51
N ARG A 160 8.05 -0.51 -6.60
CA ARG A 160 8.07 0.16 -7.89
C ARG A 160 6.91 1.13 -8.02
N ILE A 161 7.14 2.25 -8.68
CA ILE A 161 6.07 3.13 -9.15
C ILE A 161 5.13 2.31 -10.06
N HIS A 162 3.85 2.62 -10.04
CA HIS A 162 2.76 1.88 -10.68
C HIS A 162 2.46 0.49 -10.09
N SER A 163 3.07 0.12 -8.97
CA SER A 163 2.64 -1.08 -8.22
C SER A 163 1.27 -0.85 -7.60
N ARG A 164 0.42 -1.88 -7.65
CA ARG A 164 -0.91 -1.84 -7.04
C ARG A 164 -0.83 -2.07 -5.54
N VAL A 165 -1.67 -1.34 -4.81
CA VAL A 165 -1.81 -1.45 -3.36
C VAL A 165 -3.17 -2.06 -3.04
N TYR A 166 -3.20 -3.05 -2.16
CA TYR A 166 -4.39 -3.79 -1.75
C TYR A 166 -4.56 -3.72 -0.23
N ALA A 167 -5.78 -3.86 0.26
CA ALA A 167 -6.01 -4.11 1.68
C ALA A 167 -5.36 -5.45 2.09
N CYS A 168 -4.79 -5.50 3.28
CA CYS A 168 -4.42 -6.78 3.87
C CYS A 168 -5.68 -7.56 4.26
N THR A 169 -5.65 -8.87 4.05
CA THR A 169 -6.66 -9.77 4.60
C THR A 169 -6.52 -9.87 6.12
N GLU A 170 -7.54 -10.38 6.81
CA GLU A 170 -7.46 -10.65 8.25
C GLU A 170 -6.28 -11.56 8.59
N ALA A 171 -6.07 -12.63 7.82
CA ALA A 171 -4.94 -13.54 8.00
C ALA A 171 -3.58 -12.85 7.82
N GLU A 172 -3.44 -11.96 6.84
CA GLU A 172 -2.22 -11.16 6.65
C GLU A 172 -2.01 -10.18 7.79
N THR A 173 -3.08 -9.54 8.28
CA THR A 173 -3.02 -8.64 9.44
C THR A 173 -2.64 -9.39 10.72
N GLN A 174 -3.21 -10.57 10.96
CA GLN A 174 -2.83 -11.45 12.07
C GLN A 174 -1.35 -11.86 11.98
N MET A 175 -0.89 -12.24 10.80
CA MET A 175 0.50 -12.60 10.56
C MET A 175 1.46 -11.42 10.83
N LEU A 176 1.12 -10.22 10.38
CA LEU A 176 1.90 -9.01 10.61
C LEU A 176 1.97 -8.65 12.10
N THR A 177 0.86 -8.77 12.80
CA THR A 177 0.70 -8.37 14.21
C THR A 177 0.97 -9.50 15.22
N SER A 178 1.40 -10.68 14.75
CA SER A 178 1.91 -11.74 15.63
C SER A 178 3.17 -11.31 16.38
N ASP A 179 3.95 -10.39 15.81
CA ASP A 179 5.07 -9.68 16.43
C ASP A 179 4.82 -8.18 16.31
N LEU A 180 4.82 -7.50 17.45
CA LEU A 180 4.54 -6.07 17.55
C LEU A 180 5.78 -5.17 17.52
N SER A 181 6.91 -5.71 17.05
CA SER A 181 8.19 -4.97 16.98
C SER A 181 8.13 -3.69 16.13
N PHE A 182 7.22 -3.63 15.13
CA PHE A 182 6.97 -2.44 14.32
C PHE A 182 6.50 -1.21 15.12
N LEU A 183 5.87 -1.41 16.30
CA LEU A 183 5.47 -0.33 17.21
C LEU A 183 6.68 0.52 17.64
N ARG A 184 7.86 -0.09 17.71
CA ARG A 184 9.10 0.64 17.99
C ARG A 184 9.37 1.72 16.95
N THR A 185 9.15 1.43 15.69
CA THR A 185 9.37 2.39 14.59
C THR A 185 8.36 3.53 14.64
N ILE A 186 7.15 3.29 15.15
CA ILE A 186 6.10 4.31 15.27
C ILE A 186 6.36 5.20 16.49
N LEU A 187 6.62 4.60 17.65
CA LEU A 187 6.59 5.29 18.95
C LEU A 187 7.91 5.96 19.34
N LEU A 188 9.05 5.44 18.83
CA LEU A 188 10.33 6.07 19.10
C LEU A 188 10.54 7.22 18.11
N PRO A 189 11.09 8.37 18.58
CA PRO A 189 11.30 9.54 17.74
C PRO A 189 12.24 9.17 16.60
N SER A 190 11.67 9.00 15.44
CA SER A 190 12.38 8.79 14.18
C SER A 190 12.02 9.96 13.29
N GLY A 191 13.00 10.74 12.88
CA GLY A 191 12.80 11.66 11.76
C GLY A 191 12.31 10.89 10.51
N GLY A 192 12.01 11.59 9.45
CA GLY A 192 11.65 10.96 8.16
C GLY A 192 10.15 10.89 7.91
N ALA A 193 9.66 9.77 7.38
CA ALA A 193 8.29 9.63 6.88
C ALA A 193 7.18 9.94 7.90
N LEU A 194 7.43 9.76 9.18
CA LEU A 194 6.47 10.01 10.26
C LEU A 194 6.61 11.41 10.90
N ALA A 195 7.41 12.30 10.33
CA ALA A 195 7.51 13.66 10.85
C ALA A 195 6.15 14.38 10.79
N GLY A 196 5.66 14.83 11.95
CA GLY A 196 4.34 15.48 12.08
C GLY A 196 3.13 14.52 12.17
N VAL A 197 3.35 13.22 12.12
CA VAL A 197 2.28 12.22 12.36
C VAL A 197 2.10 12.01 13.86
N PRO A 198 0.87 12.01 14.38
CA PRO A 198 0.61 11.72 15.80
C PRO A 198 0.88 10.23 16.09
N ALA A 199 2.11 9.94 16.55
CA ALA A 199 2.61 8.57 16.70
C ALA A 199 1.74 7.70 17.63
N ASP A 200 1.22 8.28 18.70
CA ASP A 200 0.38 7.57 19.68
C ASP A 200 -0.96 7.18 19.07
N GLU A 201 -1.57 8.10 18.31
CA GLU A 201 -2.81 7.83 17.59
C GLU A 201 -2.59 6.80 16.48
N LEU A 202 -1.46 6.86 15.79
CA LEU A 202 -1.14 5.86 14.76
C LEU A 202 -0.98 4.46 15.37
N ALA A 203 -0.28 4.36 16.51
CA ALA A 203 -0.13 3.10 17.23
C ALA A 203 -1.47 2.56 17.73
N ALA A 204 -2.31 3.43 18.32
CA ALA A 204 -3.64 3.05 18.79
C ALA A 204 -4.55 2.61 17.63
N ALA A 205 -4.60 3.36 16.53
CA ALA A 205 -5.40 3.03 15.36
C ALA A 205 -4.96 1.68 14.74
N CYS A 206 -3.66 1.47 14.60
CA CYS A 206 -3.11 0.21 14.12
C CYS A 206 -3.51 -0.98 15.01
N LEU A 207 -3.44 -0.82 16.34
CA LEU A 207 -3.80 -1.88 17.27
C LEU A 207 -5.30 -2.15 17.30
N ARG A 208 -6.16 -1.13 17.11
CA ARG A 208 -7.62 -1.32 16.91
C ARG A 208 -7.91 -2.16 15.67
N GLN A 209 -7.28 -1.84 14.54
CA GLN A 209 -7.42 -2.62 13.30
C GLN A 209 -6.93 -4.08 13.48
N ALA A 210 -5.80 -4.25 14.15
CA ALA A 210 -5.26 -5.58 14.45
C ALA A 210 -6.18 -6.40 15.37
N ARG A 211 -6.77 -5.75 16.37
CA ARG A 211 -7.74 -6.39 17.29
C ARG A 211 -8.98 -6.88 16.54
N ALA A 212 -9.52 -6.05 15.63
CA ALA A 212 -10.67 -6.44 14.81
C ALA A 212 -10.35 -7.67 13.94
N ALA A 213 -9.16 -7.73 13.34
CA ALA A 213 -8.71 -8.86 12.53
C ALA A 213 -8.47 -10.15 13.35
N GLN A 214 -8.38 -10.07 14.67
CA GLN A 214 -8.20 -11.22 15.58
C GLN A 214 -9.48 -11.56 16.36
N ASP A 215 -10.67 -11.28 15.81
CA ASP A 215 -11.96 -11.56 16.43
C ASP A 215 -12.05 -11.04 17.89
N HIS A 216 -11.38 -9.93 18.17
CA HIS A 216 -11.30 -9.32 19.49
C HIS A 216 -10.70 -10.24 20.59
N ASP A 217 -9.76 -11.15 20.22
CA ASP A 217 -9.06 -12.02 21.17
C ASP A 217 -8.46 -11.20 22.34
N PRO A 218 -8.88 -11.44 23.59
CA PRO A 218 -8.32 -10.73 24.75
C PRO A 218 -6.82 -11.00 24.94
N GLY A 219 -6.31 -12.13 24.48
CA GLY A 219 -4.90 -12.45 24.50
C GLY A 219 -4.06 -11.50 23.62
N PHE A 220 -4.63 -10.98 22.53
CA PHE A 220 -3.97 -9.97 21.72
C PHE A 220 -3.75 -8.66 22.48
N LEU A 221 -4.79 -8.17 23.17
CA LEU A 221 -4.68 -6.94 23.98
C LEU A 221 -3.63 -7.07 25.08
N LEU A 222 -3.52 -8.22 25.70
CA LEU A 222 -2.48 -8.47 26.71
C LEU A 222 -1.08 -8.43 26.11
N ARG A 223 -0.88 -9.02 24.92
CA ARG A 223 0.39 -8.95 24.20
C ARG A 223 0.74 -7.52 23.79
N ALA A 224 -0.25 -6.77 23.27
CA ALA A 224 -0.09 -5.37 22.88
C ALA A 224 0.26 -4.48 24.08
N GLY A 225 -0.45 -4.64 25.19
CA GLY A 225 -0.17 -3.91 26.43
C GLY A 225 1.24 -4.17 26.96
N ARG A 226 1.71 -5.42 26.93
CA ARG A 226 3.09 -5.76 27.32
C ARG A 226 4.13 -5.15 26.40
N ALA A 227 3.90 -5.18 25.09
CA ALA A 227 4.81 -4.58 24.12
C ALA A 227 4.90 -3.05 24.30
N LEU A 228 3.76 -2.38 24.49
CA LEU A 228 3.71 -0.94 24.77
C LEU A 228 4.40 -0.60 26.10
N ALA A 229 4.17 -1.37 27.17
CA ALA A 229 4.80 -1.14 28.47
C ALA A 229 6.34 -1.25 28.41
N LEU A 230 6.88 -2.12 27.56
CA LEU A 230 8.33 -2.22 27.34
C LEU A 230 8.87 -1.03 26.53
N LEU A 231 8.10 -0.51 25.58
CA LEU A 231 8.53 0.62 24.73
C LEU A 231 8.39 1.98 25.44
N LEU A 232 7.43 2.10 26.35
CA LEU A 232 7.08 3.33 27.07
C LEU A 232 7.31 3.18 28.58
N ALA A 233 8.37 2.45 28.98
CA ALA A 233 8.65 2.17 30.37
C ALA A 233 8.83 3.45 31.21
N ASP A 234 9.35 4.52 30.62
CA ASP A 234 9.61 5.81 31.27
C ASP A 234 8.48 6.83 31.05
N ASP A 235 7.38 6.47 30.38
CA ASP A 235 6.28 7.38 30.03
C ASP A 235 4.92 6.70 30.29
N TYR A 236 4.58 6.59 31.56
CA TYR A 236 3.37 5.90 32.01
C TYR A 236 2.07 6.60 31.56
N ASP A 237 2.07 7.93 31.53
CA ASP A 237 0.88 8.69 31.13
C ASP A 237 0.55 8.47 29.65
N ARG A 238 1.59 8.45 28.82
CA ARG A 238 1.48 8.15 27.39
C ARG A 238 1.01 6.70 27.15
N LEU A 239 1.56 5.75 27.91
CA LEU A 239 1.12 4.35 27.87
C LEU A 239 -0.37 4.24 28.21
N GLN A 240 -0.83 4.88 29.27
CA GLN A 240 -2.25 4.86 29.66
C GLN A 240 -3.15 5.48 28.58
N ALA A 241 -2.74 6.59 27.98
CA ALA A 241 -3.51 7.25 26.91
C ALA A 241 -3.72 6.30 25.71
N ILE A 242 -2.65 5.64 25.24
CA ILE A 242 -2.72 4.68 24.14
C ILE A 242 -3.61 3.50 24.50
N LEU A 243 -3.45 2.91 25.70
CA LEU A 243 -4.25 1.75 26.12
C LEU A 243 -5.75 2.07 26.22
N ARG A 244 -6.14 3.26 26.68
CA ARG A 244 -7.54 3.71 26.68
C ARG A 244 -8.08 3.81 25.26
N SER A 245 -7.33 4.43 24.36
CA SER A 245 -7.73 4.58 22.95
C SER A 245 -7.85 3.25 22.18
N ILE A 246 -7.20 2.17 22.64
CA ILE A 246 -7.36 0.84 22.04
C ILE A 246 -8.59 0.12 22.61
N ALA A 247 -8.98 0.44 23.83
CA ALA A 247 -10.09 -0.24 24.53
C ALA A 247 -11.48 0.23 24.05
N GLU A 248 -11.56 1.47 23.54
CA GLU A 248 -12.77 2.05 22.92
C GLU A 248 -13.13 1.33 21.60
#